data_87b368b62542702fe1e05ddaf923d63d
#
_entry.id   87b368b62542702fe1e05ddaf923d63d
#
_cell.length_a   1.000
_cell.length_b   1.000
_cell.length_c   1.000
_cell.angle_alpha   90.00
_cell.angle_beta   90.00
_cell.angle_gamma   90.00
#
_symmetry.space_group_name_H-M   'P 1'
#
loop_
_entity.id
_entity.type
_entity.pdbx_description
1 polymer ?
#
loop_
_entity_poly.entity_id
_entity_poly.type
_entity_poly.pdbx_seq_one_letter_code
_entity_poly.pdbx_strand_id
1 'polypeptide(L)'
;MSDAGNTDATQNAWPAMLTWQAHDVARMESVRVQLAGNRIKAYGRIVSAATASHPAFSASYNLVTDEAGATNRLSLTVTLAERERQLSIARDDENMWLVQDHTGQSTRSAFDGALDVDVVFSPFFNALPIRRTGLHQRSDSVTCPVVYVRLPEVSVATAMISYSSAADGIKLHSPVADTTITVDAEGFPLDYPGLAERI
;
A
#
# COMPACT_ATOMS: atom_id res chain seq x y z
N MET A 1 36.04 -15.75 26.39
CA MET A 1 35.51 -16.13 25.06
C MET A 1 34.01 -15.83 25.11
N SER A 2 33.68 -14.64 24.63
CA SER A 2 32.29 -14.15 24.65
C SER A 2 31.69 -14.41 23.25
N ASP A 3 30.69 -15.23 23.23
CA ASP A 3 29.92 -15.54 22.01
C ASP A 3 28.99 -14.34 21.75
N ALA A 4 29.32 -13.58 20.72
CA ALA A 4 28.50 -12.49 20.26
C ALA A 4 27.38 -13.11 19.40
N GLY A 5 26.18 -13.20 19.99
CA GLY A 5 24.97 -13.62 19.28
C GLY A 5 24.73 -12.73 18.07
N ASN A 6 24.95 -13.28 16.90
CA ASN A 6 24.58 -12.71 15.62
C ASN A 6 23.04 -12.77 15.52
N THR A 7 22.36 -11.67 15.77
CA THR A 7 20.95 -11.48 15.43
C THR A 7 20.86 -11.33 13.93
N ASP A 8 20.82 -12.45 13.24
CA ASP A 8 20.52 -12.54 11.82
C ASP A 8 19.08 -12.00 11.64
N ALA A 9 18.99 -10.79 11.09
CA ALA A 9 17.72 -10.24 10.67
C ALA A 9 17.19 -11.17 9.57
N THR A 10 16.21 -11.98 9.92
CA THR A 10 15.59 -12.97 9.04
C THR A 10 15.07 -12.25 7.80
N GLN A 11 15.82 -12.30 6.70
CA GLN A 11 15.31 -11.91 5.39
C GLN A 11 14.09 -12.79 5.11
N ASN A 12 12.94 -12.16 4.90
CA ASN A 12 11.71 -12.87 4.59
C ASN A 12 11.92 -13.70 3.32
N ALA A 13 11.81 -15.02 3.44
CA ALA A 13 11.77 -15.90 2.29
C ALA A 13 10.44 -15.67 1.53
N TRP A 14 10.51 -15.32 0.25
CA TRP A 14 9.31 -15.13 -0.56
C TRP A 14 8.81 -16.44 -1.17
N PRO A 15 7.49 -16.69 -1.22
CA PRO A 15 6.38 -15.81 -0.79
C PRO A 15 6.25 -15.71 0.74
N ALA A 16 5.84 -14.54 1.25
CA ALA A 16 5.65 -14.28 2.67
C ALA A 16 4.24 -13.76 2.97
N MET A 17 3.80 -13.93 4.21
CA MET A 17 2.62 -13.28 4.77
C MET A 17 3.07 -12.12 5.65
N LEU A 18 2.60 -10.93 5.35
CA LEU A 18 2.81 -9.73 6.15
C LEU A 18 1.48 -9.32 6.76
N THR A 19 1.47 -9.01 8.05
CA THR A 19 0.23 -8.66 8.77
C THR A 19 0.46 -7.40 9.58
N TRP A 20 -0.47 -6.45 9.48
CA TRP A 20 -0.48 -5.21 10.26
C TRP A 20 -1.74 -5.14 11.11
N GLN A 21 -1.58 -4.60 12.31
CA GLN A 21 -2.66 -4.28 13.22
C GLN A 21 -2.74 -2.76 13.39
N ALA A 22 -3.92 -2.18 13.28
CA ALA A 22 -4.11 -0.75 13.50
C ALA A 22 -3.91 -0.39 14.97
N HIS A 23 -3.32 0.81 15.23
CA HIS A 23 -3.01 1.27 16.59
C HIS A 23 -4.28 1.57 17.41
N ASP A 24 -5.22 2.31 16.84
CA ASP A 24 -6.31 2.93 17.61
C ASP A 24 -7.70 2.35 17.31
N VAL A 25 -7.82 1.43 16.37
CA VAL A 25 -9.10 0.86 15.92
C VAL A 25 -8.97 -0.63 15.69
N ALA A 26 -10.08 -1.37 15.80
CA ALA A 26 -10.12 -2.79 15.49
C ALA A 26 -10.08 -2.99 13.96
N ARG A 27 -8.88 -2.92 13.40
CA ARG A 27 -8.61 -3.16 11.97
C ARG A 27 -7.30 -3.92 11.81
N MET A 28 -7.29 -4.86 10.88
CA MET A 28 -6.11 -5.62 10.48
C MET A 28 -6.00 -5.66 8.96
N GLU A 29 -4.77 -5.68 8.47
CA GLU A 29 -4.45 -6.03 7.10
C GLU A 29 -3.52 -7.24 7.08
N SER A 30 -3.79 -8.22 6.22
CA SER A 30 -2.89 -9.35 5.98
C SER A 30 -2.69 -9.54 4.48
N VAL A 31 -1.44 -9.67 4.06
CA VAL A 31 -1.05 -9.68 2.64
C VAL A 31 -0.10 -10.83 2.37
N ARG A 32 -0.46 -11.69 1.42
CA ARG A 32 0.47 -12.63 0.82
C ARG A 32 1.24 -11.93 -0.29
N VAL A 33 2.54 -11.81 -0.12
CA VAL A 33 3.43 -11.12 -1.06
C VAL A 33 4.31 -12.13 -1.78
N GLN A 34 4.48 -11.96 -3.08
CA GLN A 34 5.47 -12.64 -3.92
C GLN A 34 6.37 -11.57 -4.54
N LEU A 35 7.69 -11.67 -4.33
CA LEU A 35 8.69 -10.80 -4.93
C LEU A 35 9.49 -11.52 -6.01
N ALA A 36 9.77 -10.79 -7.10
CA ALA A 36 10.70 -11.20 -8.14
C ALA A 36 11.42 -9.92 -8.63
N GLY A 37 12.57 -9.60 -8.03
CA GLY A 37 13.22 -8.31 -8.20
C GLY A 37 12.32 -7.17 -7.69
N ASN A 38 12.01 -6.19 -8.56
CA ASN A 38 11.08 -5.12 -8.20
C ASN A 38 9.61 -5.50 -8.38
N ARG A 39 9.34 -6.60 -9.09
CA ARG A 39 7.97 -7.04 -9.35
C ARG A 39 7.31 -7.59 -8.09
N ILE A 40 6.11 -7.10 -7.81
CA ILE A 40 5.26 -7.55 -6.70
C ILE A 40 3.99 -8.18 -7.27
N LYS A 41 3.63 -9.35 -6.74
CA LYS A 41 2.26 -9.87 -6.77
C LYS A 41 1.77 -9.99 -5.34
N ALA A 42 0.67 -9.33 -5.02
CA ALA A 42 0.13 -9.31 -3.67
C ALA A 42 -1.35 -9.63 -3.66
N TYR A 43 -1.75 -10.41 -2.65
CA TYR A 43 -3.14 -10.74 -2.33
C TYR A 43 -3.38 -10.33 -0.90
N GLY A 44 -4.13 -9.25 -0.70
CA GLY A 44 -4.34 -8.69 0.63
C GLY A 44 -5.80 -8.69 1.04
N ARG A 45 -5.99 -8.60 2.36
CA ARG A 45 -7.30 -8.43 2.97
C ARG A 45 -7.20 -7.45 4.13
N ILE A 46 -8.13 -6.50 4.15
CA ILE A 46 -8.35 -5.57 5.26
C ILE A 46 -9.68 -5.94 5.90
N VAL A 47 -9.71 -6.04 7.21
CA VAL A 47 -10.96 -6.22 7.99
C VAL A 47 -11.01 -5.09 9.01
N SER A 48 -12.12 -4.36 9.04
CA SER A 48 -12.31 -3.23 9.97
C SER A 48 -13.66 -3.31 10.65
N ALA A 49 -13.66 -3.15 11.97
CA ALA A 49 -14.87 -2.88 12.72
C ALA A 49 -15.45 -1.51 12.35
N ALA A 50 -16.70 -1.26 12.74
CA ALA A 50 -17.32 0.05 12.60
C ALA A 50 -16.61 1.07 13.49
N THR A 51 -16.48 2.31 12.98
CA THR A 51 -15.96 3.48 13.71
C THR A 51 -16.95 4.62 13.60
N ALA A 52 -16.63 5.79 14.17
CA ALA A 52 -17.43 6.99 14.00
C ALA A 52 -17.46 7.49 12.53
N SER A 53 -16.43 7.14 11.73
CA SER A 53 -16.26 7.63 10.36
C SER A 53 -16.72 6.66 9.27
N HIS A 54 -16.88 5.37 9.57
CA HIS A 54 -17.28 4.37 8.59
C HIS A 54 -17.94 3.14 9.24
N PRO A 55 -18.83 2.42 8.54
CA PRO A 55 -19.37 1.13 8.99
C PRO A 55 -18.27 0.05 8.99
N ALA A 56 -18.55 -1.10 9.61
CA ALA A 56 -17.71 -2.28 9.48
C ALA A 56 -17.65 -2.74 8.02
N PHE A 57 -16.47 -3.14 7.59
CA PHE A 57 -16.24 -3.65 6.23
C PHE A 57 -15.12 -4.67 6.18
N SER A 58 -15.08 -5.45 5.11
CA SER A 58 -13.89 -6.17 4.67
C SER A 58 -13.56 -5.75 3.24
N ALA A 59 -12.25 -5.66 2.95
CA ALA A 59 -11.75 -5.40 1.61
C ALA A 59 -10.77 -6.49 1.24
N SER A 60 -10.89 -7.05 0.04
CA SER A 60 -9.89 -7.96 -0.53
C SER A 60 -9.34 -7.38 -1.81
N TYR A 61 -8.04 -7.53 -2.03
CA TYR A 61 -7.41 -7.00 -3.22
C TYR A 61 -6.37 -7.94 -3.83
N ASN A 62 -6.15 -7.74 -5.12
CA ASN A 62 -5.13 -8.39 -5.91
C ASN A 62 -4.35 -7.32 -6.65
N LEU A 63 -3.06 -7.20 -6.34
CA LEU A 63 -2.14 -6.22 -6.91
C LEU A 63 -1.08 -6.93 -7.74
N VAL A 64 -0.77 -6.36 -8.90
CA VAL A 64 0.38 -6.75 -9.73
C VAL A 64 1.12 -5.49 -10.15
N THR A 65 2.44 -5.47 -9.94
CA THR A 65 3.32 -4.45 -10.52
C THR A 65 4.04 -4.98 -11.76
N ASP A 66 4.57 -4.08 -12.56
CA ASP A 66 5.48 -4.39 -13.64
C ASP A 66 6.91 -4.71 -13.12
N GLU A 67 7.85 -4.96 -14.02
CA GLU A 67 9.24 -5.26 -13.67
C GLU A 67 10.01 -4.07 -13.09
N ALA A 68 9.55 -2.84 -13.34
CA ALA A 68 10.10 -1.62 -12.74
C ALA A 68 9.54 -1.36 -11.33
N GLY A 69 8.53 -2.12 -10.90
CA GLY A 69 7.87 -1.99 -9.61
C GLY A 69 6.67 -1.04 -9.61
N ALA A 70 6.32 -0.44 -10.77
CA ALA A 70 5.14 0.40 -10.88
C ALA A 70 3.87 -0.45 -10.98
N THR A 71 2.76 0.03 -10.42
CA THR A 71 1.49 -0.71 -10.46
C THR A 71 1.01 -0.90 -11.89
N ASN A 72 0.77 -2.16 -12.26
CA ASN A 72 0.15 -2.53 -13.52
C ASN A 72 -1.36 -2.70 -13.36
N ARG A 73 -1.80 -3.40 -12.29
CA ARG A 73 -3.21 -3.66 -12.03
C ARG A 73 -3.51 -3.81 -10.56
N LEU A 74 -4.66 -3.26 -10.14
CA LEU A 74 -5.31 -3.51 -8.87
C LEU A 74 -6.77 -3.94 -9.12
N SER A 75 -7.18 -5.06 -8.52
CA SER A 75 -8.58 -5.43 -8.38
C SER A 75 -8.93 -5.41 -6.90
N LEU A 76 -10.02 -4.77 -6.54
CA LEU A 76 -10.44 -4.56 -5.16
C LEU A 76 -11.93 -4.90 -5.03
N THR A 77 -12.29 -5.65 -4.00
CA THR A 77 -13.67 -5.93 -3.60
C THR A 77 -13.87 -5.50 -2.16
N VAL A 78 -14.86 -4.66 -1.92
CA VAL A 78 -15.24 -4.20 -0.59
C VAL A 78 -16.62 -4.74 -0.25
N THR A 79 -16.71 -5.47 0.84
CA THR A 79 -17.95 -6.06 1.35
C THR A 79 -18.42 -5.27 2.57
N LEU A 80 -19.61 -4.74 2.48
CA LEU A 80 -20.38 -4.10 3.56
C LEU A 80 -21.57 -5.00 3.92
N ALA A 81 -22.23 -4.74 5.05
CA ALA A 81 -23.36 -5.55 5.48
C ALA A 81 -24.47 -5.68 4.42
N GLU A 82 -24.74 -4.61 3.67
CA GLU A 82 -25.86 -4.52 2.74
C GLU A 82 -25.47 -4.66 1.27
N ARG A 83 -24.17 -4.57 0.94
CA ARG A 83 -23.71 -4.51 -0.47
C ARG A 83 -22.24 -4.85 -0.61
N GLU A 84 -21.88 -5.23 -1.81
CA GLU A 84 -20.53 -5.37 -2.26
C GLU A 84 -20.21 -4.31 -3.33
N ARG A 85 -18.99 -3.83 -3.35
CA ARG A 85 -18.47 -2.91 -4.36
C ARG A 85 -17.18 -3.45 -4.93
N GLN A 86 -17.04 -3.37 -6.24
CA GLN A 86 -15.85 -3.81 -6.94
C GLN A 86 -15.21 -2.63 -7.65
N LEU A 87 -13.88 -2.63 -7.69
CA LEU A 87 -13.07 -1.67 -8.41
C LEU A 87 -11.99 -2.42 -9.17
N SER A 88 -11.84 -2.11 -10.44
CA SER A 88 -10.72 -2.57 -11.25
C SER A 88 -9.96 -1.37 -11.77
N ILE A 89 -8.65 -1.36 -11.54
CA ILE A 89 -7.74 -0.32 -12.00
C ILE A 89 -6.63 -1.01 -12.78
N ALA A 90 -6.37 -0.58 -14.00
CA ALA A 90 -5.29 -1.08 -14.82
C ALA A 90 -4.57 0.09 -15.52
N ARG A 91 -3.24 0.00 -15.63
CA ARG A 91 -2.41 0.96 -16.35
C ARG A 91 -2.00 0.37 -17.68
N ASP A 92 -2.19 1.13 -18.77
CA ASP A 92 -1.80 0.72 -20.12
C ASP A 92 -0.34 1.13 -20.45
N ASP A 93 0.13 0.73 -21.62
CA ASP A 93 1.51 1.00 -22.10
C ASP A 93 1.77 2.50 -22.35
N GLU A 94 0.73 3.32 -22.45
CA GLU A 94 0.81 4.78 -22.54
C GLU A 94 0.81 5.46 -21.15
N ASN A 95 0.90 4.68 -20.06
CA ASN A 95 0.77 5.12 -18.68
C ASN A 95 -0.57 5.79 -18.36
N MET A 96 -1.62 5.46 -19.11
CA MET A 96 -2.97 5.86 -18.78
C MET A 96 -3.65 4.78 -17.94
N TRP A 97 -4.43 5.22 -16.98
CA TRP A 97 -5.19 4.36 -16.09
C TRP A 97 -6.61 4.19 -16.59
N LEU A 98 -7.04 2.95 -16.69
CA LEU A 98 -8.43 2.58 -16.88
C LEU A 98 -9.00 2.17 -15.52
N VAL A 99 -9.97 2.93 -15.06
CA VAL A 99 -10.68 2.68 -13.79
C VAL A 99 -12.10 2.25 -14.12
N GLN A 100 -12.49 1.05 -13.71
CA GLN A 100 -13.85 0.57 -13.77
C GLN A 100 -14.41 0.48 -12.35
N ASP A 101 -15.43 1.26 -12.07
CA ASP A 101 -16.07 1.33 -10.76
C ASP A 101 -17.16 0.25 -10.58
N HIS A 102 -17.71 0.21 -9.35
CA HIS A 102 -18.78 -0.75 -8.98
C HIS A 102 -20.10 -0.55 -9.72
N THR A 103 -20.29 0.56 -10.44
CA THR A 103 -21.45 0.79 -11.30
C THR A 103 -21.25 0.26 -12.73
N GLY A 104 -20.02 -0.18 -13.04
CA GLY A 104 -19.61 -0.57 -14.39
C GLY A 104 -19.15 0.61 -15.24
N GLN A 105 -19.11 1.84 -14.69
CA GLN A 105 -18.60 3.00 -15.40
C GLN A 105 -17.08 2.89 -15.52
N SER A 106 -16.57 3.17 -16.72
CA SER A 106 -15.14 3.17 -17.00
C SER A 106 -14.67 4.60 -17.25
N THR A 107 -13.55 4.96 -16.59
CA THR A 107 -12.88 6.26 -16.74
C THR A 107 -11.43 6.02 -17.15
N ARG A 108 -10.93 6.78 -18.13
CA ARG A 108 -9.52 6.77 -18.53
C ARG A 108 -8.88 8.11 -18.12
N SER A 109 -7.78 8.05 -17.35
CA SER A 109 -7.09 9.25 -16.83
C SER A 109 -5.60 9.00 -16.69
N ALA A 110 -4.78 10.06 -16.79
CA ALA A 110 -3.37 10.02 -16.50
C ALA A 110 -3.07 10.07 -14.97
N PHE A 111 -4.02 10.49 -14.15
CA PHE A 111 -3.83 10.75 -12.70
C PHE A 111 -2.50 11.48 -12.41
N ASP A 112 -2.26 12.57 -13.14
CA ASP A 112 -1.05 13.40 -13.05
C ASP A 112 0.27 12.63 -13.25
N GLY A 113 0.24 11.54 -14.02
CA GLY A 113 1.39 10.67 -14.25
C GLY A 113 1.68 9.68 -13.13
N ALA A 114 0.68 9.36 -12.31
CA ALA A 114 0.82 8.37 -11.24
C ALA A 114 1.34 7.02 -11.77
N LEU A 115 2.27 6.42 -11.04
CA LEU A 115 2.79 5.07 -11.29
C LEU A 115 2.36 4.07 -10.22
N ASP A 116 1.88 4.55 -9.09
CA ASP A 116 1.50 3.73 -7.95
C ASP A 116 0.03 3.98 -7.58
N VAL A 117 -0.58 2.96 -7.01
CA VAL A 117 -1.87 3.06 -6.33
C VAL A 117 -1.61 3.15 -4.83
N ASP A 118 -2.39 3.95 -4.11
CA ASP A 118 -2.45 3.94 -2.66
C ASP A 118 -3.89 3.67 -2.19
N VAL A 119 -4.04 2.78 -1.22
CA VAL A 119 -5.34 2.40 -0.66
C VAL A 119 -5.38 2.82 0.80
N VAL A 120 -6.32 3.68 1.15
CA VAL A 120 -6.49 4.17 2.52
C VAL A 120 -6.63 3.01 3.50
N PHE A 121 -6.06 3.17 4.70
CA PHE A 121 -5.98 2.15 5.77
C PHE A 121 -4.98 1.01 5.53
N SER A 122 -4.28 0.98 4.41
CA SER A 122 -3.30 -0.05 4.10
C SER A 122 -1.87 0.48 4.23
N PRO A 123 -1.08 0.05 5.23
CA PRO A 123 0.35 0.32 5.25
C PRO A 123 1.09 -0.26 4.05
N PHE A 124 0.65 -1.43 3.55
CA PHE A 124 1.31 -2.17 2.47
C PHE A 124 1.56 -1.33 1.21
N PHE A 125 0.62 -0.49 0.79
CA PHE A 125 0.74 0.26 -0.47
C PHE A 125 1.87 1.30 -0.44
N ASN A 126 2.32 1.75 0.73
CA ASN A 126 3.49 2.64 0.85
C ASN A 126 4.79 1.95 0.41
N ALA A 127 4.85 0.62 0.44
CA ALA A 127 6.01 -0.11 -0.06
C ALA A 127 6.21 0.08 -1.57
N LEU A 128 5.17 0.38 -2.35
CA LEU A 128 5.26 0.52 -3.81
C LEU A 128 6.21 1.65 -4.22
N PRO A 129 5.95 2.93 -3.86
CA PRO A 129 6.86 4.02 -4.20
C PRO A 129 8.21 3.90 -3.48
N ILE A 130 8.25 3.44 -2.21
CA ILE A 130 9.50 3.28 -1.44
C ILE A 130 10.45 2.31 -2.14
N ARG A 131 9.96 1.14 -2.56
CA ARG A 131 10.76 0.12 -3.26
C ARG A 131 11.14 0.56 -4.66
N ARG A 132 10.18 1.06 -5.43
CA ARG A 132 10.41 1.52 -6.81
C ARG A 132 11.47 2.61 -6.90
N THR A 133 11.51 3.51 -5.92
CA THR A 133 12.50 4.60 -5.87
C THR A 133 13.75 4.25 -5.08
N GLY A 134 13.79 3.11 -4.40
CA GLY A 134 14.93 2.65 -3.60
C GLY A 134 15.16 3.42 -2.30
N LEU A 135 14.15 4.11 -1.77
CA LEU A 135 14.25 4.94 -0.55
C LEU A 135 14.61 4.14 0.71
N HIS A 136 14.33 2.84 0.74
CA HIS A 136 14.73 1.94 1.84
C HIS A 136 16.23 1.61 1.84
N GLN A 137 16.96 1.94 0.78
CA GLN A 137 18.39 1.60 0.61
C GLN A 137 19.30 2.83 0.45
N ARG A 138 18.70 3.99 0.17
CA ARG A 138 19.48 5.22 -0.08
C ARG A 138 18.80 6.44 0.53
N SER A 139 19.60 7.43 0.90
CA SER A 139 19.08 8.72 1.36
C SER A 139 18.67 9.56 0.17
N ASP A 140 17.36 9.80 0.03
CA ASP A 140 16.76 10.57 -1.07
C ASP A 140 15.41 11.14 -0.63
N SER A 141 14.77 11.88 -1.51
CA SER A 141 13.39 12.33 -1.36
C SER A 141 12.65 12.24 -2.68
N VAL A 142 11.37 11.92 -2.62
CA VAL A 142 10.50 11.86 -3.79
C VAL A 142 9.12 12.41 -3.44
N THR A 143 8.53 13.15 -4.36
CA THR A 143 7.12 13.51 -4.35
C THR A 143 6.50 12.93 -5.60
N CYS A 144 5.47 12.11 -5.43
CA CYS A 144 4.83 11.42 -6.55
C CYS A 144 3.30 11.50 -6.46
N PRO A 145 2.64 11.63 -7.61
CA PRO A 145 1.22 11.40 -7.69
C PRO A 145 0.92 9.91 -7.52
N VAL A 146 -0.20 9.61 -6.89
CA VAL A 146 -0.74 8.25 -6.76
C VAL A 146 -2.20 8.21 -7.16
N VAL A 147 -2.65 7.05 -7.62
CA VAL A 147 -4.08 6.73 -7.74
C VAL A 147 -4.58 6.37 -6.34
N TYR A 148 -5.25 7.30 -5.70
CA TYR A 148 -5.68 7.21 -4.30
C TYR A 148 -7.08 6.61 -4.20
N VAL A 149 -7.20 5.47 -3.53
CA VAL A 149 -8.46 4.73 -3.34
C VAL A 149 -8.93 4.88 -1.90
N ARG A 150 -10.12 5.41 -1.70
CA ARG A 150 -10.76 5.56 -0.38
C ARG A 150 -11.66 4.38 -0.07
N LEU A 151 -11.56 3.90 1.16
CA LEU A 151 -12.39 2.83 1.71
C LEU A 151 -13.30 3.37 2.83
N PRO A 152 -14.50 2.82 2.98
CA PRO A 152 -15.12 1.75 2.20
C PRO A 152 -15.91 2.23 0.97
N GLU A 153 -15.85 3.53 0.61
CA GLU A 153 -16.65 4.13 -0.47
C GLU A 153 -16.21 3.64 -1.86
N VAL A 154 -14.96 3.20 -1.98
CA VAL A 154 -14.33 2.79 -3.25
C VAL A 154 -14.25 3.95 -4.25
N SER A 155 -14.05 5.18 -3.74
CA SER A 155 -13.81 6.35 -4.58
C SER A 155 -12.34 6.46 -4.97
N VAL A 156 -12.09 6.96 -6.20
CA VAL A 156 -10.74 7.09 -6.77
C VAL A 156 -10.47 8.55 -7.10
N ALA A 157 -9.29 9.03 -6.72
CA ALA A 157 -8.82 10.39 -7.00
C ALA A 157 -7.30 10.40 -7.19
N THR A 158 -6.73 11.51 -7.69
CA THR A 158 -5.30 11.76 -7.59
C THR A 158 -4.96 12.29 -6.20
N ALA A 159 -3.84 11.85 -5.62
CA ALA A 159 -3.23 12.47 -4.46
C ALA A 159 -1.73 12.61 -4.65
N MET A 160 -1.14 13.62 -4.02
CA MET A 160 0.32 13.80 -3.97
C MET A 160 0.83 13.25 -2.64
N ILE A 161 1.85 12.40 -2.69
CA ILE A 161 2.52 11.87 -1.50
C ILE A 161 4.01 12.17 -1.62
N SER A 162 4.58 12.67 -0.53
CA SER A 162 6.03 12.93 -0.43
C SER A 162 6.66 11.97 0.56
N TYR A 163 7.79 11.42 0.18
CA TYR A 163 8.63 10.58 1.01
C TYR A 163 10.03 11.16 1.07
N SER A 164 10.66 11.19 2.23
CA SER A 164 12.06 11.59 2.39
C SER A 164 12.75 10.76 3.45
N SER A 165 13.97 10.31 3.17
CA SER A 165 14.77 9.57 4.14
C SER A 165 15.11 10.43 5.35
N ALA A 166 15.01 9.85 6.54
CA ALA A 166 15.37 10.45 7.82
C ALA A 166 16.23 9.48 8.64
N ALA A 167 16.83 9.96 9.73
CA ALA A 167 17.68 9.13 10.58
C ALA A 167 16.93 7.97 11.25
N ASP A 168 15.62 8.15 11.49
CA ASP A 168 14.73 7.25 12.20
C ASP A 168 13.71 6.55 11.29
N GLY A 169 13.83 6.71 9.96
CA GLY A 169 12.92 6.06 9.00
C GLY A 169 12.71 6.87 7.73
N ILE A 170 11.50 6.85 7.23
CA ILE A 170 11.08 7.59 6.04
C ILE A 170 9.95 8.55 6.44
N LYS A 171 10.21 9.85 6.36
CA LYS A 171 9.15 10.87 6.52
C LYS A 171 8.15 10.73 5.39
N LEU A 172 6.90 10.73 5.74
CA LEU A 172 5.77 10.65 4.83
C LEU A 172 4.85 11.83 5.04
N HIS A 173 4.52 12.52 3.96
CA HIS A 173 3.48 13.53 3.93
C HIS A 173 2.45 13.16 2.86
N SER A 174 1.20 13.04 3.29
CA SER A 174 0.06 12.64 2.43
C SER A 174 -1.18 13.49 2.79
N PRO A 175 -2.29 13.40 2.05
CA PRO A 175 -3.52 14.11 2.39
C PRO A 175 -4.10 13.77 3.78
N VAL A 176 -3.70 12.66 4.37
CA VAL A 176 -4.28 12.15 5.64
C VAL A 176 -3.26 11.95 6.75
N ALA A 177 -1.95 12.10 6.46
CA ALA A 177 -0.90 11.85 7.45
C ALA A 177 0.33 12.71 7.20
N ASP A 178 1.00 13.10 8.29
CA ASP A 178 2.34 13.67 8.32
C ASP A 178 3.08 12.95 9.45
N THR A 179 3.96 12.00 9.10
CA THR A 179 4.57 11.09 10.06
C THR A 179 5.90 10.53 9.55
N THR A 180 6.60 9.76 10.38
CA THR A 180 7.77 8.98 9.99
C THR A 180 7.43 7.50 10.09
N ILE A 181 7.52 6.79 8.97
CA ILE A 181 7.30 5.34 8.91
C ILE A 181 8.64 4.61 8.98
N THR A 182 8.68 3.46 9.66
CA THR A 182 9.82 2.54 9.59
C THR A 182 9.54 1.42 8.60
N VAL A 183 10.58 0.93 7.94
CA VAL A 183 10.47 -0.14 6.95
C VAL A 183 11.52 -1.21 7.19
N ASP A 184 11.25 -2.42 6.72
CA ASP A 184 12.24 -3.50 6.72
C ASP A 184 13.27 -3.34 5.59
N ALA A 185 14.23 -4.26 5.54
CA ALA A 185 15.29 -4.28 4.52
C ALA A 185 14.75 -4.38 3.08
N GLU A 186 13.53 -4.89 2.93
CA GLU A 186 12.85 -5.02 1.64
C GLU A 186 11.94 -3.82 1.32
N GLY A 187 11.83 -2.82 2.23
CA GLY A 187 11.05 -1.61 2.04
C GLY A 187 9.56 -1.75 2.37
N PHE A 188 9.15 -2.80 3.07
CA PHE A 188 7.79 -2.93 3.58
C PHE A 188 7.65 -2.27 4.95
N PRO A 189 6.56 -1.52 5.21
CA PRO A 189 6.33 -0.86 6.49
C PRO A 189 6.39 -1.82 7.67
N LEU A 190 7.12 -1.41 8.72
CA LEU A 190 7.12 -2.04 10.04
C LEU A 190 6.17 -1.32 10.98
N ASP A 191 6.32 -0.01 11.07
CA ASP A 191 5.45 0.85 11.87
C ASP A 191 5.07 2.08 11.04
N TYR A 192 3.78 2.39 11.05
CA TYR A 192 3.19 3.59 10.49
C TYR A 192 2.39 4.27 11.61
N PRO A 193 3.03 5.20 12.38
CA PRO A 193 2.39 5.86 13.51
C PRO A 193 1.06 6.52 13.14
N GLY A 194 0.04 6.27 13.94
CA GLY A 194 -1.34 6.72 13.70
C GLY A 194 -2.12 5.86 12.70
N LEU A 195 -1.51 4.84 12.09
CA LEU A 195 -2.20 3.91 11.20
C LEU A 195 -2.13 2.47 11.71
N ALA A 196 -0.95 1.84 11.69
CA ALA A 196 -0.81 0.43 12.03
C ALA A 196 0.66 0.02 12.20
N GLU A 197 0.91 -1.05 12.94
CA GLU A 197 2.19 -1.73 13.08
C GLU A 197 2.14 -3.16 12.55
N ARG A 198 3.28 -3.67 12.09
CA ARG A 198 3.43 -5.05 11.64
C ARG A 198 3.62 -5.99 12.83
N ILE A 199 2.86 -7.09 12.86
CA ILE A 199 2.86 -8.11 13.91
C ILE A 199 3.33 -9.47 13.36
#